data_9046eab0768baf369f0cf29cf04d946d
#
_entry.id   9046eab0768baf369f0cf29cf04d946d
#
_cell.length_a   1.000
_cell.length_b   1.000
_cell.length_c   1.000
_cell.angle_alpha   90.00
_cell.angle_beta   90.00
_cell.angle_gamma   90.00
#
_symmetry.space_group_name_H-M   'P 1'
#
loop_
_entity.id
_entity.type
_entity.pdbx_description
1 polymer ?
#
loop_
_entity_poly.entity_id
_entity_poly.type
_entity_poly.pdbx_seq_one_letter_code
_entity_poly.pdbx_strand_id
1 'polypeptide(L)'
;MTPHTSFFSIIMFPDTPALLFWVATCVVAALVWRSRRGEWWYLLGVAAGLLLLSKYTGVFLLAGIMAWLVVSNEMRFWLKRREPYLAALISLTLFSPVIWWNVEHDWASFIKQFGRAFESSPDGGVTNLGSVVEVQAGFVSPLIFAFVIAGLAVASWRGLFRQEANWLLLAVSAAPMLLYFAIHALSSEVLAQWPSAAYATGIVAAVGAVAPPLGGVSACRSWDLALPQRPGSDSLLH
;
A
#
# COMPACT_ATOMS: atom_id res chain seq x y z
N MET A 1 26.68 19.93 2.29
CA MET A 1 26.22 18.60 2.74
C MET A 1 26.62 18.45 4.19
N THR A 2 25.68 18.37 5.10
CA THR A 2 25.98 18.24 6.52
C THR A 2 26.37 16.77 6.82
N PRO A 3 27.27 16.48 7.79
CA PRO A 3 27.64 15.11 8.16
C PRO A 3 26.45 14.22 8.51
N HIS A 4 25.37 14.81 8.99
CA HIS A 4 24.12 14.12 9.32
C HIS A 4 23.46 13.48 8.10
N THR A 5 23.38 14.16 6.97
CA THR A 5 22.74 13.61 5.75
C THR A 5 23.51 12.46 5.14
N SER A 6 24.84 12.49 5.23
CA SER A 6 25.69 11.38 4.74
C SER A 6 25.63 10.14 5.64
N PHE A 7 25.43 10.30 6.94
CA PHE A 7 25.33 9.20 7.89
C PHE A 7 24.02 8.41 7.72
N PHE A 8 22.91 9.12 7.52
CA PHE A 8 21.59 8.49 7.32
C PHE A 8 21.44 7.82 5.95
N SER A 9 22.20 8.22 4.94
CA SER A 9 22.16 7.56 3.62
C SER A 9 22.89 6.19 3.58
N ILE A 10 23.74 5.90 4.57
CA ILE A 10 24.51 4.65 4.65
C ILE A 10 23.83 3.62 5.56
N ILE A 11 22.96 4.04 6.46
CA ILE A 11 22.22 3.13 7.34
C ILE A 11 21.03 2.56 6.56
N MET A 12 21.11 1.27 6.22
CA MET A 12 19.98 0.53 5.66
C MET A 12 18.90 0.35 6.73
N PHE A 13 17.94 1.29 6.76
CA PHE A 13 16.74 1.08 7.54
C PHE A 13 15.84 0.04 6.84
N PRO A 14 15.11 -0.80 7.58
CA PRO A 14 14.12 -1.72 7.02
C PRO A 14 13.01 -1.00 6.22
N ASP A 15 12.91 0.31 6.35
CA ASP A 15 11.98 1.16 5.61
C ASP A 15 12.29 1.23 4.10
N THR A 16 13.58 1.16 3.70
CA THR A 16 13.96 1.22 2.28
C THR A 16 13.44 0.03 1.47
N PRO A 17 13.72 -1.23 1.83
CA PRO A 17 13.14 -2.37 1.14
C PRO A 17 11.61 -2.44 1.32
N ALA A 18 11.07 -2.02 2.46
CA ALA A 18 9.63 -1.97 2.66
C ALA A 18 8.94 -1.01 1.69
N LEU A 19 9.52 0.18 1.46
CA LEU A 19 8.99 1.15 0.50
C LEU A 19 9.03 0.61 -0.93
N LEU A 20 10.14 -0.05 -1.31
CA LEU A 20 10.28 -0.69 -2.62
C LEU A 20 9.17 -1.71 -2.86
N PHE A 21 8.99 -2.65 -1.91
CA PHE A 21 7.97 -3.70 -2.05
C PHE A 21 6.54 -3.18 -1.86
N TRP A 22 6.35 -2.10 -1.11
CA TRP A 22 5.07 -1.40 -1.05
C TRP A 22 4.67 -0.87 -2.43
N VAL A 23 5.55 -0.11 -3.06
CA VAL A 23 5.31 0.43 -4.40
C VAL A 23 5.14 -0.69 -5.43
N ALA A 24 6.01 -1.72 -5.39
CA ALA A 24 5.89 -2.88 -6.27
C ALA A 24 4.53 -3.57 -6.13
N THR A 25 4.06 -3.78 -4.90
CA THR A 25 2.74 -4.38 -4.64
C THR A 25 1.60 -3.52 -5.20
N CYS A 26 1.65 -2.19 -5.04
CA CYS A 26 0.68 -1.27 -5.60
C CYS A 26 0.69 -1.29 -7.15
N VAL A 27 1.88 -1.30 -7.75
CA VAL A 27 2.03 -1.37 -9.22
C VAL A 27 1.47 -2.68 -9.76
N VAL A 28 1.78 -3.82 -9.14
CA VAL A 28 1.26 -5.12 -9.56
C VAL A 28 -0.26 -5.19 -9.35
N ALA A 29 -0.80 -4.63 -8.28
CA ALA A 29 -2.25 -4.51 -8.08
C ALA A 29 -2.92 -3.67 -9.20
N ALA A 30 -2.28 -2.57 -9.62
CA ALA A 30 -2.74 -1.78 -10.76
C ALA A 30 -2.68 -2.57 -12.08
N LEU A 31 -1.67 -3.45 -12.27
CA LEU A 31 -1.59 -4.35 -13.43
C LEU A 31 -2.68 -5.41 -13.40
N VAL A 32 -3.03 -5.98 -12.23
CA VAL A 32 -4.20 -6.87 -12.07
C VAL A 32 -5.47 -6.16 -12.54
N TRP A 33 -5.68 -4.92 -12.08
CA TRP A 33 -6.85 -4.13 -12.46
C TRP A 33 -6.89 -3.85 -13.95
N ARG A 34 -5.78 -3.38 -14.52
CA ARG A 34 -5.70 -2.95 -15.91
C ARG A 34 -5.80 -4.10 -16.91
N SER A 35 -5.06 -5.20 -16.67
CA SER A 35 -4.94 -6.30 -17.62
C SER A 35 -5.99 -7.40 -17.43
N ARG A 36 -6.62 -7.47 -16.25
CA ARG A 36 -7.55 -8.56 -15.87
C ARG A 36 -6.95 -9.96 -15.96
N ARG A 37 -5.63 -10.09 -16.02
CA ARG A 37 -4.92 -11.36 -16.11
C ARG A 37 -4.64 -11.91 -14.72
N GLY A 38 -4.99 -13.17 -14.48
CA GLY A 38 -4.79 -13.84 -13.19
C GLY A 38 -3.31 -14.05 -12.83
N GLU A 39 -2.41 -14.05 -13.80
CA GLU A 39 -0.97 -14.25 -13.60
C GLU A 39 -0.36 -13.20 -12.69
N TRP A 40 -0.84 -11.94 -12.75
CA TRP A 40 -0.35 -10.85 -11.91
C TRP A 40 -0.62 -11.07 -10.41
N TRP A 41 -1.62 -11.89 -10.07
CA TRP A 41 -1.86 -12.24 -8.67
C TRP A 41 -0.68 -12.98 -8.03
N TYR A 42 -0.02 -13.86 -8.78
CA TYR A 42 1.14 -14.59 -8.25
C TYR A 42 2.31 -13.65 -7.96
N LEU A 43 2.56 -12.70 -8.87
CA LEU A 43 3.59 -11.68 -8.65
C LEU A 43 3.22 -10.74 -7.49
N LEU A 44 1.92 -10.41 -7.35
CA LEU A 44 1.41 -9.66 -6.20
C LEU A 44 1.67 -10.41 -4.89
N GLY A 45 1.43 -11.70 -4.86
CA GLY A 45 1.73 -12.55 -3.70
C GLY A 45 3.21 -12.53 -3.31
N VAL A 46 4.11 -12.58 -4.29
CA VAL A 46 5.56 -12.48 -4.06
C VAL A 46 5.93 -11.10 -3.52
N ALA A 47 5.49 -10.03 -4.17
CA ALA A 47 5.78 -8.66 -3.72
C ALA A 47 5.24 -8.39 -2.30
N ALA A 48 4.03 -8.85 -2.01
CA ALA A 48 3.40 -8.76 -0.69
C ALA A 48 4.17 -9.56 0.39
N GLY A 49 4.62 -10.76 0.07
CA GLY A 49 5.43 -11.57 0.97
C GLY A 49 6.78 -10.92 1.30
N LEU A 50 7.46 -10.37 0.31
CA LEU A 50 8.71 -9.63 0.49
C LEU A 50 8.50 -8.32 1.27
N LEU A 51 7.35 -7.67 1.09
CA LEU A 51 6.95 -6.52 1.91
C LEU A 51 6.81 -6.90 3.39
N LEU A 52 6.10 -7.99 3.69
CA LEU A 52 5.93 -8.47 5.07
C LEU A 52 7.27 -8.87 5.71
N LEU A 53 8.18 -9.50 4.94
CA LEU A 53 9.53 -9.81 5.40
C LEU A 53 10.35 -8.56 5.71
N SER A 54 10.13 -7.48 4.95
CA SER A 54 10.84 -6.21 5.16
C SER A 54 10.32 -5.46 6.38
N LYS A 55 9.00 -5.39 6.53
CA LYS A 55 8.34 -4.67 7.64
C LYS A 55 6.93 -5.19 7.89
N TYR A 56 6.61 -5.52 9.14
CA TYR A 56 5.29 -6.05 9.52
C TYR A 56 4.13 -5.10 9.21
N THR A 57 4.40 -3.79 9.16
CA THR A 57 3.39 -2.80 8.77
C THR A 57 2.89 -2.96 7.33
N GLY A 58 3.55 -3.79 6.50
CA GLY A 58 3.04 -4.23 5.21
C GLY A 58 1.65 -4.86 5.29
N VAL A 59 1.25 -5.39 6.44
CA VAL A 59 -0.10 -5.93 6.69
C VAL A 59 -1.20 -4.89 6.40
N PHE A 60 -0.93 -3.61 6.63
CA PHE A 60 -1.90 -2.54 6.34
C PHE A 60 -2.18 -2.40 4.85
N LEU A 61 -1.16 -2.56 3.98
CA LEU A 61 -1.39 -2.58 2.54
C LEU A 61 -2.21 -3.80 2.12
N LEU A 62 -1.94 -4.97 2.70
CA LEU A 62 -2.71 -6.18 2.39
C LEU A 62 -4.17 -6.05 2.84
N ALA A 63 -4.41 -5.45 4.00
CA ALA A 63 -5.76 -5.11 4.45
C ALA A 63 -6.45 -4.12 3.47
N GLY A 64 -5.70 -3.13 2.96
CA GLY A 64 -6.16 -2.22 1.91
C GLY A 64 -6.51 -2.94 0.61
N ILE A 65 -5.69 -3.87 0.14
CA ILE A 65 -5.96 -4.67 -1.07
C ILE A 65 -7.20 -5.54 -0.86
N MET A 66 -7.37 -6.13 0.31
CA MET A 66 -8.59 -6.88 0.64
C MET A 66 -9.83 -5.97 0.62
N ALA A 67 -9.74 -4.78 1.23
CA ALA A 67 -10.81 -3.78 1.18
C ALA A 67 -11.12 -3.38 -0.27
N TRP A 68 -10.11 -3.21 -1.12
CA TRP A 68 -10.28 -2.94 -2.54
C TRP A 68 -11.09 -4.02 -3.27
N LEU A 69 -10.79 -5.29 -3.02
CA LEU A 69 -11.54 -6.41 -3.61
C LEU A 69 -12.99 -6.46 -3.14
N VAL A 70 -13.25 -6.13 -1.87
CA VAL A 70 -14.58 -6.20 -1.28
C VAL A 70 -15.43 -4.99 -1.67
N VAL A 71 -14.87 -3.79 -1.64
CA VAL A 71 -15.59 -2.53 -1.84
C VAL A 71 -15.79 -2.21 -3.33
N SER A 72 -14.81 -2.50 -4.18
CA SER A 72 -14.90 -2.23 -5.62
C SER A 72 -15.85 -3.19 -6.30
N ASN A 73 -16.91 -2.67 -6.91
CA ASN A 73 -17.83 -3.46 -7.74
C ASN A 73 -17.09 -4.14 -8.90
N GLU A 74 -16.09 -3.45 -9.45
CA GLU A 74 -15.31 -3.90 -10.59
C GLU A 74 -14.33 -5.04 -10.23
N MET A 75 -13.82 -5.06 -8.99
CA MET A 75 -12.82 -6.04 -8.55
C MET A 75 -13.40 -7.23 -7.78
N ARG A 76 -14.62 -7.10 -7.32
CA ARG A 76 -15.30 -8.12 -6.47
C ARG A 76 -15.38 -9.50 -7.12
N PHE A 77 -15.40 -9.59 -8.46
CA PHE A 77 -15.42 -10.88 -9.15
C PHE A 77 -14.19 -11.75 -8.85
N TRP A 78 -13.04 -11.14 -8.52
CA TRP A 78 -11.84 -11.87 -8.14
C TRP A 78 -12.02 -12.68 -6.85
N LEU A 79 -12.92 -12.29 -5.95
CA LEU A 79 -13.22 -13.05 -4.73
C LEU A 79 -13.80 -14.45 -5.04
N LYS A 80 -14.33 -14.67 -6.25
CA LYS A 80 -14.81 -15.98 -6.71
C LYS A 80 -13.75 -16.78 -7.44
N ARG A 81 -12.57 -16.20 -7.65
CA ARG A 81 -11.43 -16.81 -8.37
C ARG A 81 -10.40 -17.29 -7.36
N ARG A 82 -9.61 -18.29 -7.75
CA ARG A 82 -8.57 -18.87 -6.88
C ARG A 82 -7.28 -18.04 -6.82
N GLU A 83 -7.03 -17.18 -7.80
CA GLU A 83 -5.78 -16.45 -7.95
C GLU A 83 -5.45 -15.56 -6.75
N PRO A 84 -6.38 -14.77 -6.16
CA PRO A 84 -6.11 -13.97 -4.95
C PRO A 84 -5.74 -14.84 -3.74
N TYR A 85 -6.38 -16.00 -3.60
CA TYR A 85 -6.11 -16.92 -2.49
C TYR A 85 -4.74 -17.59 -2.64
N LEU A 86 -4.35 -17.92 -3.87
CA LEU A 86 -3.00 -18.43 -4.15
C LEU A 86 -1.94 -17.35 -3.93
N ALA A 87 -2.23 -16.08 -4.26
CA ALA A 87 -1.36 -14.96 -3.94
C ALA A 87 -1.17 -14.80 -2.43
N ALA A 88 -2.25 -14.90 -1.66
CA ALA A 88 -2.18 -14.88 -0.19
C ALA A 88 -1.34 -16.05 0.34
N LEU A 89 -1.52 -17.25 -0.20
CA LEU A 89 -0.73 -18.43 0.18
C LEU A 89 0.77 -18.23 -0.12
N ILE A 90 1.12 -17.70 -1.30
CA ILE A 90 2.50 -17.37 -1.67
C ILE A 90 3.09 -16.36 -0.66
N SER A 91 2.34 -15.31 -0.35
CA SER A 91 2.78 -14.29 0.61
C SER A 91 3.01 -14.88 2.01
N LEU A 92 2.10 -15.72 2.49
CA LEU A 92 2.23 -16.41 3.79
C LEU A 92 3.38 -17.41 3.80
N THR A 93 3.62 -18.13 2.69
CA THR A 93 4.74 -19.05 2.56
C THR A 93 6.07 -18.31 2.64
N LEU A 94 6.20 -17.16 1.98
CA LEU A 94 7.39 -16.32 2.10
C LEU A 94 7.56 -15.77 3.50
N PHE A 95 6.48 -15.43 4.19
CA PHE A 95 6.50 -14.90 5.55
C PHE A 95 6.63 -15.99 6.63
N SER A 96 6.48 -17.28 6.27
CA SER A 96 6.49 -18.40 7.23
C SER A 96 7.75 -18.49 8.11
N PRO A 97 8.98 -18.13 7.68
CA PRO A 97 10.14 -18.15 8.57
C PRO A 97 10.00 -17.19 9.74
N VAL A 98 9.36 -16.04 9.54
CA VAL A 98 9.08 -15.07 10.60
C VAL A 98 8.04 -15.61 11.57
N ILE A 99 6.99 -16.25 11.06
CA ILE A 99 5.97 -16.90 11.90
C ILE A 99 6.62 -18.01 12.73
N TRP A 100 7.41 -18.87 12.11
CA TRP A 100 8.12 -19.95 12.78
C TRP A 100 9.00 -19.42 13.92
N TRP A 101 9.83 -18.44 13.64
CA TRP A 101 10.69 -17.81 14.64
C TRP A 101 9.88 -17.25 15.82
N ASN A 102 8.75 -16.58 15.56
CA ASN A 102 7.90 -16.03 16.61
C ASN A 102 7.24 -17.10 17.48
N VAL A 103 6.84 -18.23 16.88
CA VAL A 103 6.29 -19.39 17.64
C VAL A 103 7.34 -19.94 18.63
N GLU A 104 8.61 -20.00 18.22
CA GLU A 104 9.70 -20.48 19.09
C GLU A 104 10.13 -19.46 20.15
N HIS A 105 9.78 -18.17 20.00
CA HIS A 105 10.19 -17.05 20.86
C HIS A 105 8.99 -16.31 21.50
N ASP A 106 7.95 -17.04 21.88
CA ASP A 106 6.79 -16.51 22.60
C ASP A 106 6.16 -15.25 21.95
N TRP A 107 6.16 -15.21 20.62
CA TRP A 107 5.61 -14.07 19.84
C TRP A 107 6.28 -12.73 20.12
N ALA A 108 7.51 -12.73 20.59
CA ALA A 108 8.22 -11.55 21.08
C ALA A 108 8.24 -10.38 20.07
N SER A 109 8.42 -10.66 18.76
CA SER A 109 8.43 -9.59 17.75
C SER A 109 7.06 -8.96 17.55
N PHE A 110 6.00 -9.77 17.53
CA PHE A 110 4.64 -9.26 17.37
C PHE A 110 4.17 -8.52 18.61
N ILE A 111 4.45 -9.06 19.82
CA ILE A 111 4.14 -8.39 21.08
C ILE A 111 4.85 -7.04 21.15
N LYS A 112 6.13 -6.97 20.79
CA LYS A 112 6.89 -5.72 20.77
C LYS A 112 6.35 -4.73 19.73
N GLN A 113 5.93 -5.20 18.55
CA GLN A 113 5.48 -4.33 17.47
C GLN A 113 4.05 -3.81 17.69
N PHE A 114 3.15 -4.68 18.15
CA PHE A 114 1.74 -4.34 18.34
C PHE A 114 1.42 -4.01 19.79
N GLY A 115 2.19 -4.51 20.77
CA GLY A 115 2.02 -4.20 22.19
C GLY A 115 2.15 -2.71 22.49
N ARG A 116 3.07 -2.03 21.81
CA ARG A 116 3.20 -0.56 21.89
C ARG A 116 1.92 0.19 21.51
N ALA A 117 1.08 -0.39 20.67
CA ALA A 117 -0.21 0.22 20.31
C ALA A 117 -1.20 0.27 21.48
N PHE A 118 -0.97 -0.53 22.51
CA PHE A 118 -1.82 -0.64 23.70
C PHE A 118 -1.17 -0.06 24.96
N GLU A 119 0.10 0.38 24.88
CA GLU A 119 0.77 1.09 25.97
C GLU A 119 0.22 2.52 26.01
N SER A 120 -0.58 2.83 27.03
CA SER A 120 -1.11 4.18 27.26
C SER A 120 -0.04 5.04 27.89
N SER A 121 0.34 6.13 27.23
CA SER A 121 1.13 7.21 27.85
C SER A 121 0.23 8.05 28.74
N PRO A 122 0.68 8.48 29.92
CA PRO A 122 -0.10 9.34 30.82
C PRO A 122 -0.53 10.66 30.15
N ASP A 123 0.23 11.11 29.16
CA ASP A 123 0.01 12.37 28.41
C ASP A 123 -0.74 12.15 27.07
N GLY A 124 -1.37 10.98 26.87
CA GLY A 124 -2.14 10.67 25.67
C GLY A 124 -3.39 11.54 25.54
N GLY A 125 -3.76 11.89 24.31
CA GLY A 125 -4.98 12.65 24.04
C GLY A 125 -4.98 13.36 22.69
N VAL A 126 -6.01 14.17 22.47
CA VAL A 126 -6.20 14.96 21.23
C VAL A 126 -5.02 15.90 20.93
N THR A 127 -4.29 16.34 21.96
CA THR A 127 -3.04 17.12 21.84
C THR A 127 -1.97 16.38 21.04
N ASN A 128 -1.89 15.05 21.16
CA ASN A 128 -0.93 14.25 20.42
C ASN A 128 -1.27 14.15 18.92
N LEU A 129 -2.54 14.23 18.53
CA LEU A 129 -2.91 14.32 17.11
C LEU A 129 -2.37 15.60 16.47
N GLY A 130 -2.42 16.74 17.19
CA GLY A 130 -1.83 17.98 16.74
C GLY A 130 -0.32 17.86 16.53
N SER A 131 0.38 17.30 17.52
CA SER A 131 1.84 17.07 17.44
C SER A 131 2.21 16.11 16.31
N VAL A 132 1.42 15.04 16.06
CA VAL A 132 1.65 14.14 14.92
C VAL A 132 1.51 14.88 13.60
N VAL A 133 0.49 15.71 13.42
CA VAL A 133 0.33 16.52 12.20
C VAL A 133 1.52 17.47 12.03
N GLU A 134 1.97 18.13 13.08
CA GLU A 134 3.13 19.00 13.05
C GLU A 134 4.42 18.26 12.70
N VAL A 135 4.65 17.10 13.33
CA VAL A 135 5.81 16.23 13.06
C VAL A 135 5.79 15.72 11.63
N GLN A 136 4.64 15.24 11.13
CA GLN A 136 4.51 14.76 9.77
C GLN A 136 4.66 15.89 8.75
N ALA A 137 4.04 17.04 8.99
CA ALA A 137 4.18 18.20 8.13
C ALA A 137 5.62 18.72 8.11
N GLY A 138 6.31 18.71 9.26
CA GLY A 138 7.73 19.08 9.36
C GLY A 138 8.64 18.09 8.64
N PHE A 139 8.36 16.81 8.72
CA PHE A 139 9.15 15.74 8.09
C PHE A 139 9.08 15.75 6.56
N VAL A 140 7.90 15.94 6.00
CA VAL A 140 7.65 15.88 4.54
C VAL A 140 7.60 17.27 3.89
N SER A 141 7.52 18.34 4.64
CA SER A 141 7.13 19.70 4.29
C SER A 141 5.60 19.91 4.38
N PRO A 142 5.15 21.02 4.97
CA PRO A 142 3.72 21.30 5.15
C PRO A 142 2.93 21.31 3.83
N LEU A 143 3.54 21.83 2.76
CA LEU A 143 2.90 21.89 1.43
C LEU A 143 2.72 20.51 0.82
N ILE A 144 3.75 19.65 0.91
CA ILE A 144 3.69 18.28 0.38
C ILE A 144 2.69 17.47 1.22
N PHE A 145 2.69 17.63 2.53
CA PHE A 145 1.73 16.97 3.42
C PHE A 145 0.29 17.35 3.05
N ALA A 146 -0.02 18.65 2.94
CA ALA A 146 -1.35 19.11 2.52
C ALA A 146 -1.75 18.58 1.14
N PHE A 147 -0.81 18.58 0.18
CA PHE A 147 -1.03 18.06 -1.16
C PHE A 147 -1.36 16.55 -1.15
N VAL A 148 -0.64 15.76 -0.36
CA VAL A 148 -0.89 14.32 -0.21
C VAL A 148 -2.26 14.06 0.42
N ILE A 149 -2.61 14.77 1.49
CA ILE A 149 -3.91 14.63 2.16
C ILE A 149 -5.05 15.00 1.20
N ALA A 150 -4.92 16.10 0.45
CA ALA A 150 -5.90 16.49 -0.56
C ALA A 150 -6.04 15.41 -1.66
N GLY A 151 -4.91 14.86 -2.14
CA GLY A 151 -4.92 13.78 -3.13
C GLY A 151 -5.62 12.51 -2.63
N LEU A 152 -5.35 12.10 -1.38
CA LEU A 152 -6.02 10.97 -0.76
C LEU A 152 -7.51 11.23 -0.52
N ALA A 153 -7.91 12.45 -0.19
CA ALA A 153 -9.32 12.83 -0.07
C ALA A 153 -10.05 12.71 -1.42
N VAL A 154 -9.43 13.20 -2.51
CA VAL A 154 -9.95 13.03 -3.88
C VAL A 154 -10.02 11.56 -4.27
N ALA A 155 -8.97 10.78 -3.97
CA ALA A 155 -8.93 9.35 -4.26
C ALA A 155 -10.04 8.59 -3.51
N SER A 156 -10.25 8.91 -2.24
CA SER A 156 -11.32 8.34 -1.42
C SER A 156 -12.70 8.69 -1.97
N TRP A 157 -12.92 9.96 -2.31
CA TRP A 157 -14.17 10.40 -2.91
C TRP A 157 -14.47 9.68 -4.23
N ARG A 158 -13.52 9.68 -5.17
CA ARG A 158 -13.69 9.03 -6.47
C ARG A 158 -13.81 7.52 -6.34
N GLY A 159 -13.00 6.91 -5.47
CA GLY A 159 -13.01 5.48 -5.24
C GLY A 159 -14.31 4.99 -4.61
N LEU A 160 -14.80 5.64 -3.58
CA LEU A 160 -15.98 5.20 -2.82
C LEU A 160 -17.30 5.60 -3.50
N PHE A 161 -17.43 6.86 -3.90
CA PHE A 161 -18.71 7.37 -4.42
C PHE A 161 -18.86 7.21 -5.93
N ARG A 162 -17.77 7.30 -6.71
CA ARG A 162 -17.80 7.06 -8.14
C ARG A 162 -17.43 5.64 -8.55
N GLN A 163 -17.04 4.81 -7.57
CA GLN A 163 -16.65 3.41 -7.77
C GLN A 163 -15.51 3.21 -8.79
N GLU A 164 -14.63 4.21 -8.91
CA GLU A 164 -13.44 4.14 -9.76
C GLU A 164 -12.38 3.28 -9.08
N ALA A 165 -12.19 2.04 -9.56
CA ALA A 165 -11.35 1.03 -8.90
C ALA A 165 -9.88 1.44 -8.76
N ASN A 166 -9.32 2.20 -9.71
CA ASN A 166 -7.96 2.74 -9.65
C ASN A 166 -7.78 3.77 -8.53
N TRP A 167 -8.76 4.66 -8.34
CA TRP A 167 -8.74 5.64 -7.26
C TRP A 167 -8.98 4.99 -5.90
N LEU A 168 -9.87 4.00 -5.87
CA LEU A 168 -10.09 3.23 -4.66
C LEU A 168 -8.82 2.50 -4.22
N LEU A 169 -8.06 1.90 -5.15
CA LEU A 169 -6.78 1.25 -4.84
C LEU A 169 -5.82 2.24 -4.15
N LEU A 170 -5.67 3.46 -4.67
CA LEU A 170 -4.80 4.48 -4.07
C LEU A 170 -5.28 4.89 -2.67
N ALA A 171 -6.58 5.06 -2.49
CA ALA A 171 -7.15 5.41 -1.20
C ALA A 171 -6.93 4.32 -0.14
N VAL A 172 -7.33 3.07 -0.45
CA VAL A 172 -7.28 1.98 0.53
C VAL A 172 -5.87 1.43 0.76
N SER A 173 -4.92 1.68 -0.13
CA SER A 173 -3.53 1.30 0.11
C SER A 173 -2.88 2.16 1.21
N ALA A 174 -3.28 3.42 1.36
CA ALA A 174 -2.76 4.31 2.39
C ALA A 174 -3.63 4.35 3.66
N ALA A 175 -4.97 4.26 3.50
CA ALA A 175 -5.93 4.49 4.57
C ALA A 175 -5.75 3.61 5.81
N PRO A 176 -5.55 2.28 5.74
CA PRO A 176 -5.40 1.45 6.94
C PRO A 176 -4.18 1.84 7.78
N MET A 177 -3.06 2.17 7.13
CA MET A 177 -1.85 2.59 7.80
C MET A 177 -2.02 3.95 8.47
N LEU A 178 -2.58 4.92 7.75
CA LEU A 178 -2.82 6.26 8.30
C LEU A 178 -3.83 6.24 9.45
N LEU A 179 -4.90 5.44 9.31
CA LEU A 179 -5.90 5.27 10.36
C LEU A 179 -5.29 4.63 11.61
N TYR A 180 -4.49 3.57 11.44
CA TYR A 180 -3.79 2.94 12.55
C TYR A 180 -2.92 3.94 13.31
N PHE A 181 -2.08 4.71 12.60
CA PHE A 181 -1.20 5.68 13.26
C PHE A 181 -1.96 6.89 13.84
N ALA A 182 -3.08 7.28 13.25
CA ALA A 182 -3.95 8.31 13.84
C ALA A 182 -4.59 7.82 15.17
N ILE A 183 -5.03 6.56 15.22
CA ILE A 183 -5.55 5.95 16.46
C ILE A 183 -4.41 5.78 17.48
N HIS A 184 -3.26 5.28 17.05
CA HIS A 184 -2.10 5.10 17.92
C HIS A 184 -1.61 6.41 18.53
N ALA A 185 -1.70 7.51 17.79
CA ALA A 185 -1.35 8.84 18.27
C ALA A 185 -2.20 9.33 19.47
N LEU A 186 -3.40 8.78 19.64
CA LEU A 186 -4.24 9.10 20.81
C LEU A 186 -3.66 8.52 22.11
N SER A 187 -2.81 7.50 22.02
CA SER A 187 -2.28 6.77 23.19
C SER A 187 -0.77 6.91 23.34
N SER A 188 -0.02 7.18 22.26
CA SER A 188 1.45 7.17 22.27
C SER A 188 2.02 8.07 21.19
N GLU A 189 3.32 8.41 21.31
CA GLU A 189 4.04 9.15 20.29
C GLU A 189 4.22 8.33 19.01
N VAL A 190 4.03 8.97 17.85
CA VAL A 190 4.24 8.39 16.53
C VAL A 190 5.50 8.98 15.90
N LEU A 191 6.48 8.14 15.58
CA LEU A 191 7.67 8.59 14.89
C LEU A 191 7.36 8.98 13.44
N ALA A 192 8.00 10.05 12.96
CA ALA A 192 7.74 10.65 11.64
C ALA A 192 7.84 9.68 10.47
N GLN A 193 8.80 8.74 10.53
CA GLN A 193 9.05 7.77 9.45
C GLN A 193 8.05 6.60 9.40
N TRP A 194 7.25 6.39 10.45
CA TRP A 194 6.39 5.19 10.51
C TRP A 194 5.34 5.12 9.40
N PRO A 195 4.60 6.20 9.07
CA PRO A 195 3.63 6.19 7.98
C PRO A 195 4.22 6.48 6.59
N SER A 196 5.56 6.52 6.45
CA SER A 196 6.24 6.97 5.23
C SER A 196 5.81 6.22 3.95
N ALA A 197 5.53 4.92 4.05
CA ALA A 197 5.10 4.13 2.89
C ALA A 197 3.74 4.58 2.33
N ALA A 198 2.83 5.08 3.17
CA ALA A 198 1.54 5.61 2.74
C ALA A 198 1.67 6.89 1.90
N TYR A 199 2.72 7.68 2.14
CA TYR A 199 2.97 8.90 1.36
C TYR A 199 3.30 8.62 -0.09
N ALA A 200 3.98 7.51 -0.40
CA ALA A 200 4.26 7.13 -1.79
C ALA A 200 2.96 7.01 -2.61
N THR A 201 1.97 6.33 -2.05
CA THR A 201 0.64 6.19 -2.70
C THR A 201 -0.13 7.52 -2.70
N GLY A 202 -0.01 8.29 -1.62
CA GLY A 202 -0.63 9.60 -1.50
C GLY A 202 -0.10 10.61 -2.52
N ILE A 203 1.20 10.60 -2.80
CA ILE A 203 1.81 11.44 -3.84
C ILE A 203 1.24 11.08 -5.22
N VAL A 204 1.14 9.79 -5.54
CA VAL A 204 0.56 9.34 -6.81
C VAL A 204 -0.90 9.79 -6.93
N ALA A 205 -1.68 9.70 -5.84
CA ALA A 205 -3.06 10.18 -5.80
C ALA A 205 -3.14 11.69 -6.01
N ALA A 206 -2.26 12.46 -5.36
CA ALA A 206 -2.24 13.92 -5.46
C ALA A 206 -1.85 14.39 -6.86
N VAL A 207 -0.80 13.81 -7.45
CA VAL A 207 -0.39 14.10 -8.83
C VAL A 207 -1.51 13.74 -9.80
N GLY A 208 -2.13 12.57 -9.65
CA GLY A 208 -3.24 12.14 -10.48
C GLY A 208 -4.48 13.04 -10.38
N ALA A 209 -4.68 13.71 -9.21
CA ALA A 209 -5.81 14.61 -9.01
C ALA A 209 -5.65 15.95 -9.75
N VAL A 210 -4.42 16.45 -9.89
CA VAL A 210 -4.12 17.74 -10.55
C VAL A 210 -3.63 17.60 -11.98
N ALA A 211 -3.10 16.42 -12.36
CA ALA A 211 -2.68 16.17 -13.72
C ALA A 211 -3.90 16.30 -14.66
N PRO A 212 -3.81 17.09 -15.73
CA PRO A 212 -4.85 17.10 -16.74
C PRO A 212 -5.06 15.67 -17.23
N PRO A 213 -6.30 15.26 -17.54
CA PRO A 213 -6.51 13.98 -18.21
C PRO A 213 -5.55 13.97 -19.41
N LEU A 214 -4.66 12.97 -19.44
CA LEU A 214 -3.70 12.82 -20.55
C LEU A 214 -4.52 12.60 -21.82
N GLY A 215 -5.04 13.71 -22.34
CA GLY A 215 -5.79 13.77 -23.58
C GLY A 215 -4.84 13.33 -24.68
N GLY A 216 -5.10 12.16 -25.22
CA GLY A 216 -4.31 11.64 -26.33
C GLY A 216 -3.29 10.56 -26.02
N VAL A 217 -3.32 9.91 -24.85
CA VAL A 217 -2.64 8.61 -24.68
C VAL A 217 -3.50 7.49 -25.27
N SER A 218 -3.94 7.66 -26.52
CA SER A 218 -4.12 6.54 -27.45
C SER A 218 -2.80 5.78 -27.69
N ALA A 219 -1.65 6.38 -27.35
CA ALA A 219 -0.32 5.77 -27.39
C ALA A 219 -0.12 4.65 -26.35
N CYS A 220 -0.92 4.56 -25.30
CA CYS A 220 -0.82 3.42 -24.35
C CYS A 220 -1.54 2.17 -24.84
N ARG A 221 -2.29 2.27 -25.95
CA ARG A 221 -2.87 1.11 -26.63
C ARG A 221 -1.83 0.38 -27.53
N SER A 222 -0.68 1.00 -27.77
CA SER A 222 0.40 0.38 -28.56
C SER A 222 1.15 -0.75 -27.81
N TRP A 223 1.01 -0.82 -26.47
CA TRP A 223 1.54 -1.95 -25.69
C TRP A 223 0.69 -3.21 -25.83
N ASP A 224 -0.60 -3.07 -26.23
CA ASP A 224 -1.48 -4.21 -26.49
C ASP A 224 -1.09 -4.96 -27.79
N LEU A 225 -0.31 -4.31 -28.67
CA LEU A 225 0.19 -4.93 -29.91
C LEU A 225 1.48 -5.75 -29.72
N ALA A 226 2.15 -5.61 -28.58
CA ALA A 226 3.39 -6.33 -28.28
C ALA A 226 3.19 -7.64 -27.52
N LEU A 227 1.96 -7.98 -27.10
CA LEU A 227 1.66 -9.25 -26.49
C LEU A 227 1.16 -10.24 -27.54
N PRO A 228 1.73 -11.46 -27.64
CA PRO A 228 1.31 -12.44 -28.63
C PRO A 228 -0.17 -12.76 -28.43
N GLN A 229 -0.96 -12.48 -29.47
CA GLN A 229 -2.35 -12.89 -29.57
C GLN A 229 -2.38 -14.43 -29.50
N ARG A 230 -3.21 -15.01 -28.62
CA ARG A 230 -3.42 -16.45 -28.61
C ARG A 230 -4.03 -16.87 -29.95
N PRO A 231 -3.45 -17.79 -30.70
CA PRO A 231 -4.12 -18.35 -31.87
C PRO A 231 -5.30 -19.21 -31.39
N GLY A 232 -6.49 -18.96 -31.91
CA GLY A 232 -7.58 -19.93 -31.92
C GLY A 232 -8.77 -19.66 -31.01
N SER A 233 -9.73 -18.83 -31.50
CA SER A 233 -11.13 -18.95 -31.11
C SER A 233 -12.11 -18.83 -32.31
N ASP A 234 -11.60 -18.89 -33.54
CA ASP A 234 -12.46 -18.67 -34.73
C ASP A 234 -12.70 -19.91 -35.57
N SER A 235 -12.73 -21.11 -34.96
CA SER A 235 -13.01 -22.32 -35.70
C SER A 235 -13.94 -23.32 -34.97
N LEU A 236 -15.13 -22.86 -34.53
CA LEU A 236 -16.25 -23.75 -34.19
C LEU A 236 -17.59 -23.02 -34.41
N LEU A 237 -17.82 -22.54 -35.64
CA LEU A 237 -19.19 -22.29 -36.17
C LEU A 237 -19.16 -22.59 -37.68
N HIS A 238 -19.22 -23.88 -38.03
CA HIS A 238 -19.85 -24.41 -39.23
C HIS A 238 -20.38 -25.81 -38.92
#